data_d86b7e849309fa7be2828057ef6071bb
#
_entry.id   d86b7e849309fa7be2828057ef6071bb
#
_cell.length_a   1.000
_cell.length_b   1.000
_cell.length_c   1.000
_cell.angle_alpha   90.00
_cell.angle_beta   90.00
_cell.angle_gamma   90.00
#
_symmetry.space_group_name_H-M   'P 1'
#
loop_
_entity.id
_entity.type
_entity.pdbx_description
1 polymer ?
#
loop_
_entity_poly.entity_id
_entity_poly.type
_entity_poly.pdbx_seq_one_letter_code
_entity_poly.pdbx_strand_id
1 'polypeptide(L)'
;SYFISQCIFNVEYTKKTLDDLVISCQRKEQDLPTIIFTLTICGTAKTLDFMDWLGIHVPEDIKDELKASTNPVGRSVEIAKTIAKDLVQYCQEKSIPFGFNIESVATRKEEVEGSLELLNTVRELLEANGLRKGVSRAKQGIGSRV
;
A
#
# COMPACT_ATOMS: atom_id res chain seq x y z
N SER A 1 -3.72 12.02 15.28
CA SER A 1 -2.43 11.83 14.59
C SER A 1 -2.52 10.70 13.57
N TYR A 2 -1.65 10.73 12.59
CA TYR A 2 -1.54 9.68 11.58
C TYR A 2 -0.09 9.49 11.16
N PHE A 3 0.23 8.29 10.67
CA PHE A 3 1.50 7.97 10.03
C PHE A 3 1.26 7.48 8.61
N ILE A 4 2.14 7.87 7.69
CA ILE A 4 2.16 7.36 6.32
C ILE A 4 3.37 6.44 6.19
N SER A 5 3.15 5.20 5.75
CA SER A 5 4.23 4.25 5.50
C SER A 5 4.97 4.54 4.21
N GLN A 6 6.17 4.02 4.06
CA GLN A 6 6.77 3.79 2.75
C GLN A 6 5.97 2.74 1.98
N CYS A 7 6.27 2.55 0.70
CA CYS A 7 5.64 1.51 -0.11
C CYS A 7 5.82 0.12 0.52
N ILE A 8 4.73 -0.62 0.68
CA ILE A 8 4.70 -1.90 1.37
C ILE A 8 4.75 -3.04 0.36
N PHE A 9 5.74 -3.91 0.52
CA PHE A 9 5.87 -5.19 -0.18
C PHE A 9 6.04 -6.36 0.80
N ASN A 10 6.54 -6.11 2.01
CA ASN A 10 6.71 -7.13 3.05
C ASN A 10 5.63 -6.99 4.13
N VAL A 11 4.55 -7.76 3.97
CA VAL A 11 3.39 -7.72 4.87
C VAL A 11 3.74 -8.22 6.27
N GLU A 12 4.55 -9.27 6.38
CA GLU A 12 4.91 -9.85 7.69
C GLU A 12 5.75 -8.89 8.53
N TYR A 13 6.68 -8.18 7.91
CA TYR A 13 7.42 -7.12 8.59
C TYR A 13 6.50 -5.98 9.03
N THR A 14 5.55 -5.59 8.17
CA THR A 14 4.57 -4.56 8.48
C THR A 14 3.69 -4.95 9.67
N LYS A 15 3.18 -6.19 9.70
CA LYS A 15 2.38 -6.71 10.82
C LYS A 15 3.17 -6.69 12.13
N LYS A 16 4.41 -7.14 12.11
CA LYS A 16 5.29 -7.09 13.29
C LYS A 16 5.47 -5.66 13.81
N THR A 17 5.70 -4.71 12.90
CA THR A 17 5.84 -3.29 13.26
C THR A 17 4.54 -2.73 13.87
N LEU A 18 3.38 -3.14 13.36
CA LEU A 18 2.08 -2.76 13.91
C LEU A 18 1.86 -3.36 15.32
N ASP A 19 2.25 -4.60 15.54
CA ASP A 19 2.17 -5.22 16.87
C ASP A 19 3.02 -4.46 17.87
N ASP A 20 4.26 -4.11 17.52
CA ASP A 20 5.15 -3.31 18.37
C ASP A 20 4.56 -1.92 18.66
N LEU A 21 3.91 -1.30 17.68
CA LEU A 21 3.21 -0.02 17.84
C LEU A 21 2.04 -0.14 18.82
N VAL A 22 1.20 -1.15 18.66
CA VAL A 22 0.05 -1.41 19.56
C VAL A 22 0.53 -1.57 20.99
N ILE A 23 1.54 -2.41 21.21
CA ILE A 23 2.13 -2.63 22.54
C ILE A 23 2.70 -1.31 23.12
N SER A 24 3.39 -0.52 22.31
CA SER A 24 3.96 0.76 22.73
C SER A 24 2.88 1.76 23.15
N CYS A 25 1.80 1.87 22.36
CA CYS A 25 0.69 2.76 22.69
C CYS A 25 -0.03 2.32 23.97
N GLN A 26 -0.26 1.01 24.14
CA GLN A 26 -0.85 0.47 25.36
C GLN A 26 -0.02 0.79 26.61
N ARG A 27 1.31 0.61 26.54
CA ARG A 27 2.22 0.91 27.65
C ARG A 27 2.25 2.38 28.04
N LYS A 28 2.02 3.27 27.06
CA LYS A 28 2.04 4.73 27.26
C LYS A 28 0.65 5.32 27.49
N GLU A 29 -0.38 4.49 27.53
CA GLU A 29 -1.79 4.92 27.64
C GLU A 29 -2.17 5.96 26.57
N GLN A 30 -1.70 5.73 25.33
CA GLN A 30 -1.93 6.59 24.18
C GLN A 30 -2.86 5.92 23.17
N ASP A 31 -3.66 6.74 22.51
CA ASP A 31 -4.48 6.27 21.39
C ASP A 31 -3.63 5.83 20.21
N LEU A 32 -4.08 4.79 19.51
CA LEU A 32 -3.45 4.37 18.27
C LEU A 32 -3.60 5.45 17.19
N PRO A 33 -2.52 5.83 16.52
CA PRO A 33 -2.61 6.72 15.37
C PRO A 33 -3.26 5.99 14.18
N THR A 34 -3.84 6.76 13.27
CA THR A 34 -4.28 6.21 11.97
C THR A 34 -3.06 5.89 11.12
N ILE A 35 -2.99 4.69 10.59
CA ILE A 35 -1.89 4.26 9.71
C ILE A 35 -2.35 4.34 8.25
N ILE A 36 -1.64 5.12 7.45
CA ILE A 36 -1.86 5.20 6.01
C ILE A 36 -0.83 4.31 5.32
N PHE A 37 -1.29 3.21 4.77
CA PHE A 37 -0.44 2.27 4.03
C PHE A 37 -0.24 2.74 2.61
N THR A 38 1.01 2.91 2.20
CA THR A 38 1.34 3.26 0.82
C THR A 38 1.53 2.00 -0.01
N LEU A 39 0.75 1.88 -1.08
CA LEU A 39 0.86 0.84 -2.08
C LEU A 39 1.31 1.45 -3.40
N THR A 40 2.14 0.75 -4.12
CA THR A 40 2.59 1.13 -5.46
C THR A 40 2.66 -0.10 -6.34
N ILE A 41 2.70 0.12 -7.64
CA ILE A 41 2.91 -0.93 -8.63
C ILE A 41 4.25 -0.74 -9.34
N CYS A 42 4.77 -1.83 -9.85
CA CYS A 42 5.99 -1.87 -10.62
C CYS A 42 5.79 -2.67 -11.90
N GLY A 43 5.99 -2.04 -13.05
CA GLY A 43 5.77 -2.67 -14.35
C GLY A 43 7.04 -2.99 -15.12
N THR A 44 8.21 -2.60 -14.64
CA THR A 44 9.48 -2.80 -15.36
C THR A 44 10.66 -3.01 -14.43
N ALA A 45 11.72 -3.66 -14.95
CA ALA A 45 12.99 -3.76 -14.23
C ALA A 45 13.58 -2.38 -13.88
N LYS A 46 13.42 -1.40 -14.76
CA LYS A 46 13.83 -0.01 -14.49
C LYS A 46 13.12 0.59 -13.28
N THR A 47 11.84 0.32 -13.14
CA THR A 47 11.07 0.79 -11.98
C THR A 47 11.53 0.11 -10.71
N LEU A 48 11.86 -1.19 -10.75
CA LEU A 48 12.46 -1.91 -9.62
C LEU A 48 13.81 -1.30 -9.21
N ASP A 49 14.68 -1.03 -10.17
CA ASP A 49 15.98 -0.40 -9.89
C ASP A 49 15.81 1.00 -9.29
N PHE A 50 14.82 1.75 -9.76
CA PHE A 50 14.49 3.07 -9.22
C PHE A 50 13.95 2.98 -7.80
N MET A 51 13.11 1.99 -7.49
CA MET A 51 12.62 1.74 -6.14
C MET A 51 13.77 1.41 -5.19
N ASP A 52 14.69 0.54 -5.60
CA ASP A 52 15.88 0.22 -4.81
C ASP A 52 16.72 1.47 -4.55
N TRP A 53 16.91 2.32 -5.55
CA TRP A 53 17.63 3.59 -5.40
C TRP A 53 16.93 4.55 -4.42
N LEU A 54 15.59 4.56 -4.38
CA LEU A 54 14.80 5.32 -3.41
C LEU A 54 14.82 4.72 -1.99
N GLY A 55 15.42 3.54 -1.81
CA GLY A 55 15.42 2.83 -0.55
C GLY A 55 14.12 2.07 -0.25
N ILE A 56 13.28 1.86 -1.25
CA ILE A 56 12.08 1.04 -1.15
C ILE A 56 12.49 -0.43 -1.26
N HIS A 57 12.35 -1.18 -0.18
CA HIS A 57 12.72 -2.59 -0.18
C HIS A 57 11.64 -3.45 -0.81
N VAL A 58 11.94 -4.02 -1.98
CA VAL A 58 11.13 -5.04 -2.64
C VAL A 58 11.77 -6.41 -2.38
N PRO A 59 11.08 -7.38 -1.79
CA PRO A 59 11.62 -8.72 -1.58
C PRO A 59 12.06 -9.39 -2.89
N GLU A 60 13.12 -10.19 -2.84
CA GLU A 60 13.71 -10.80 -4.03
C GLU A 60 12.74 -11.75 -4.75
N ASP A 61 11.93 -12.50 -4.01
CA ASP A 61 10.88 -13.35 -4.57
C ASP A 61 9.86 -12.55 -5.41
N ILE A 62 9.45 -11.38 -4.94
CA ILE A 62 8.57 -10.47 -5.69
C ILE A 62 9.30 -9.90 -6.92
N LYS A 63 10.57 -9.51 -6.78
CA LYS A 63 11.38 -9.04 -7.92
C LYS A 63 11.49 -10.11 -9.00
N ASP A 64 11.78 -11.34 -8.62
CA ASP A 64 11.91 -12.46 -9.53
C ASP A 64 10.57 -12.78 -10.22
N GLU A 65 9.48 -12.75 -9.48
CA GLU A 65 8.14 -12.95 -9.99
C GLU A 65 7.76 -11.88 -11.02
N LEU A 66 8.03 -10.61 -10.74
CA LEU A 66 7.76 -9.51 -11.66
C LEU A 66 8.63 -9.57 -12.92
N LYS A 67 9.93 -9.91 -12.77
CA LYS A 67 10.84 -10.07 -13.91
C LYS A 67 10.48 -11.25 -14.82
N ALA A 68 9.94 -12.33 -14.24
CA ALA A 68 9.51 -13.51 -14.99
C ALA A 68 8.12 -13.36 -15.65
N SER A 69 7.34 -12.37 -15.26
CA SER A 69 5.99 -12.18 -15.75
C SER A 69 5.97 -11.63 -17.18
N THR A 70 5.06 -12.15 -18.01
CA THR A 70 4.75 -11.58 -19.33
C THR A 70 3.90 -10.30 -19.25
N ASN A 71 3.25 -10.07 -18.09
CA ASN A 71 2.49 -8.86 -17.78
C ASN A 71 2.88 -8.34 -16.40
N PRO A 72 4.04 -7.69 -16.23
CA PRO A 72 4.52 -7.23 -14.94
C PRO A 72 3.57 -6.24 -14.26
N VAL A 73 2.95 -5.33 -15.00
CA VAL A 73 1.97 -4.37 -14.45
C VAL A 73 0.79 -5.11 -13.84
N GLY A 74 0.15 -5.99 -14.60
CA GLY A 74 -0.98 -6.79 -14.11
C GLY A 74 -0.61 -7.64 -12.90
N ARG A 75 0.57 -8.26 -12.91
CA ARG A 75 1.05 -9.05 -11.78
C ARG A 75 1.31 -8.19 -10.55
N SER A 76 1.91 -7.03 -10.73
CA SER A 76 2.14 -6.06 -9.65
C SER A 76 0.83 -5.58 -9.03
N VAL A 77 -0.19 -5.32 -9.83
CA VAL A 77 -1.54 -4.98 -9.34
C VAL A 77 -2.10 -6.11 -8.47
N GLU A 78 -1.99 -7.37 -8.90
CA GLU A 78 -2.47 -8.53 -8.12
C GLU A 78 -1.72 -8.69 -6.80
N ILE A 79 -0.41 -8.49 -6.80
CA ILE A 79 0.41 -8.50 -5.57
C ILE A 79 -0.07 -7.41 -4.61
N ALA A 80 -0.25 -6.18 -5.09
CA ALA A 80 -0.72 -5.07 -4.27
C ALA A 80 -2.13 -5.28 -3.72
N LYS A 81 -3.03 -5.88 -4.50
CA LYS A 81 -4.38 -6.28 -4.05
C LYS A 81 -4.32 -7.28 -2.90
N THR A 82 -3.45 -8.28 -3.01
CA THR A 82 -3.24 -9.29 -1.97
C THR A 82 -2.73 -8.66 -0.67
N ILE A 83 -1.75 -7.76 -0.78
CA ILE A 83 -1.23 -6.98 0.36
C ILE A 83 -2.35 -6.16 1.00
N ALA A 84 -3.16 -5.46 0.20
CA ALA A 84 -4.26 -4.65 0.71
C ALA A 84 -5.28 -5.49 1.48
N LYS A 85 -5.70 -6.64 0.93
CA LYS A 85 -6.65 -7.55 1.60
C LYS A 85 -6.11 -8.03 2.94
N ASP A 86 -4.85 -8.42 2.98
CA ASP A 86 -4.22 -8.94 4.19
C ASP A 86 -4.11 -7.84 5.27
N LEU A 87 -3.74 -6.63 4.90
CA LEU A 87 -3.67 -5.49 5.82
C LEU A 87 -5.04 -5.06 6.33
N VAL A 88 -6.07 -5.05 5.48
CA VAL A 88 -7.45 -4.75 5.91
C VAL A 88 -7.91 -5.74 6.98
N GLN A 89 -7.78 -7.03 6.71
CA GLN A 89 -8.15 -8.07 7.66
C GLN A 89 -7.38 -7.92 8.97
N TYR A 90 -6.06 -7.76 8.91
CA TYR A 90 -5.22 -7.64 10.09
C TYR A 90 -5.58 -6.43 10.95
N CYS A 91 -5.75 -5.26 10.33
CA CYS A 91 -6.12 -4.04 11.05
C CYS A 91 -7.52 -4.11 11.67
N GLN A 92 -8.47 -4.76 10.99
CA GLN A 92 -9.80 -4.99 11.56
C GLN A 92 -9.74 -5.90 12.79
N GLU A 93 -9.00 -7.00 12.73
CA GLU A 93 -8.83 -7.92 13.85
C GLU A 93 -8.16 -7.27 15.06
N LYS A 94 -7.22 -6.35 14.83
CA LYS A 94 -6.46 -5.63 15.87
C LYS A 94 -7.08 -4.28 16.27
N SER A 95 -8.16 -3.87 15.63
CA SER A 95 -8.79 -2.55 15.85
C SER A 95 -7.83 -1.38 15.62
N ILE A 96 -6.95 -1.50 14.63
CA ILE A 96 -6.03 -0.44 14.22
C ILE A 96 -6.73 0.46 13.21
N PRO A 97 -6.83 1.78 13.44
CA PRO A 97 -7.37 2.68 12.44
C PRO A 97 -6.41 2.82 11.26
N PHE A 98 -6.92 2.70 10.04
CA PHE A 98 -6.08 2.69 8.86
C PHE A 98 -6.73 3.30 7.63
N GLY A 99 -5.90 3.58 6.63
CA GLY A 99 -6.27 3.98 5.27
C GLY A 99 -5.20 3.56 4.28
N PHE A 100 -5.41 3.87 3.01
CA PHE A 100 -4.46 3.58 1.95
C PHE A 100 -4.11 4.82 1.14
N ASN A 101 -2.86 4.89 0.73
CA ASN A 101 -2.33 5.82 -0.25
C ASN A 101 -1.81 5.00 -1.45
N ILE A 102 -2.24 5.35 -2.65
CA ILE A 102 -1.75 4.70 -3.87
C ILE A 102 -0.84 5.69 -4.58
N GLU A 103 0.42 5.32 -4.74
CA GLU A 103 1.42 6.11 -5.43
C GLU A 103 1.87 5.44 -6.72
N SER A 104 2.18 6.26 -7.72
CA SER A 104 2.89 5.81 -8.91
C SER A 104 4.30 6.38 -8.88
N VAL A 105 5.29 5.51 -8.83
CA VAL A 105 6.72 5.90 -8.88
C VAL A 105 7.23 6.06 -10.30
N ALA A 106 6.42 5.69 -11.29
CA ALA A 106 6.72 5.80 -12.71
C ALA A 106 5.66 6.62 -13.44
N THR A 107 6.08 7.24 -14.54
CA THR A 107 5.21 8.07 -15.39
C THR A 107 4.73 7.35 -16.65
N ARG A 108 5.01 6.05 -16.76
CA ARG A 108 4.55 5.24 -17.89
C ARG A 108 3.05 5.04 -17.84
N LYS A 109 2.41 5.15 -19.00
CA LYS A 109 0.95 5.05 -19.12
C LYS A 109 0.40 3.78 -18.48
N GLU A 110 1.00 2.63 -18.77
CA GLU A 110 0.56 1.33 -18.27
C GLU A 110 0.64 1.25 -16.73
N GLU A 111 1.68 1.82 -16.14
CA GLU A 111 1.85 1.84 -14.67
C GLU A 111 0.88 2.83 -14.01
N VAL A 112 0.60 3.95 -14.66
CA VAL A 112 -0.43 4.90 -14.19
C VAL A 112 -1.82 4.28 -14.25
N GLU A 113 -2.16 3.61 -15.36
CA GLU A 113 -3.44 2.89 -15.52
C GLU A 113 -3.57 1.77 -14.48
N GLY A 114 -2.51 1.01 -14.23
CA GLY A 114 -2.47 -0.01 -13.17
C GLY A 114 -2.65 0.57 -11.78
N SER A 115 -2.09 1.74 -11.50
CA SER A 115 -2.29 2.45 -10.23
C SER A 115 -3.75 2.88 -10.05
N LEU A 116 -4.42 3.32 -11.11
CA LEU A 116 -5.84 3.67 -11.08
C LEU A 116 -6.71 2.42 -10.87
N GLU A 117 -6.37 1.29 -11.49
CA GLU A 117 -7.03 0.01 -11.26
C GLU A 117 -6.89 -0.41 -9.79
N LEU A 118 -5.69 -0.33 -9.24
CA LEU A 118 -5.44 -0.64 -7.82
C LEU A 118 -6.25 0.27 -6.90
N LEU A 119 -6.29 1.57 -7.18
CA LEU A 119 -7.08 2.53 -6.40
C LEU A 119 -8.55 2.16 -6.37
N ASN A 120 -9.14 1.82 -7.51
CA ASN A 120 -10.54 1.40 -7.59
C ASN A 120 -10.77 0.09 -6.81
N THR A 121 -9.88 -0.87 -6.95
CA THR A 121 -9.97 -2.16 -6.24
C THR A 121 -9.87 -1.97 -4.72
N VAL A 122 -8.96 -1.14 -4.25
CA VAL A 122 -8.84 -0.85 -2.80
C VAL A 122 -10.09 -0.14 -2.29
N ARG A 123 -10.66 0.79 -3.07
CA ARG A 123 -11.93 1.44 -2.73
C ARG A 123 -13.05 0.42 -2.58
N GLU A 124 -13.21 -0.48 -3.55
CA GLU A 124 -14.22 -1.55 -3.50
C GLU A 124 -14.01 -2.48 -2.31
N LEU A 125 -12.77 -2.82 -2.00
CA LEU A 125 -12.40 -3.63 -0.85
C LEU A 125 -12.82 -2.96 0.47
N LEU A 126 -12.57 -1.66 0.61
CA LEU A 126 -12.97 -0.89 1.80
C LEU A 126 -14.49 -0.79 1.91
N GLU A 127 -15.19 -0.57 0.81
CA GLU A 127 -16.66 -0.54 0.76
C GLU A 127 -17.27 -1.88 1.18
N ALA A 128 -16.74 -2.99 0.66
CA ALA A 128 -17.18 -4.34 0.99
C ALA A 128 -16.98 -4.69 2.48
N ASN A 129 -16.03 -4.05 3.15
CA ASN A 129 -15.76 -4.20 4.59
C ASN A 129 -16.42 -3.11 5.46
N GLY A 130 -17.30 -2.28 4.89
CA GLY A 130 -18.01 -1.22 5.62
C GLY A 130 -17.14 -0.04 6.05
N LEU A 131 -15.96 0.15 5.48
CA LEU A 131 -14.93 1.10 5.93
C LEU A 131 -14.92 2.41 5.15
N ARG A 132 -15.87 2.67 4.29
CA ARG A 132 -15.84 3.81 3.36
C ARG A 132 -16.14 5.18 3.96
N LYS A 133 -16.55 5.30 5.18
CA LYS A 133 -16.92 6.60 5.75
C LYS A 133 -15.68 7.46 6.00
N GLY A 134 -15.43 8.44 5.15
CA GLY A 134 -14.40 9.45 5.35
C GLY A 134 -13.35 9.58 4.24
N VAL A 135 -13.58 9.04 3.06
CA VAL A 135 -12.74 9.36 1.90
C VAL A 135 -13.02 10.80 1.51
N SER A 136 -12.18 11.73 1.97
CA SER A 136 -12.12 13.05 1.37
C SER A 136 -11.79 12.84 -0.10
N ARG A 137 -12.64 13.34 -1.00
CA ARG A 137 -12.30 13.41 -2.42
C ARG A 137 -10.97 14.12 -2.52
N ALA A 138 -9.91 13.43 -2.92
CA ALA A 138 -8.72 14.08 -3.44
C ALA A 138 -9.22 15.02 -4.55
N LYS A 139 -9.08 16.32 -4.34
CA LYS A 139 -9.35 17.28 -5.41
C LYS A 139 -8.43 16.89 -6.53
N GLN A 140 -9.00 16.63 -7.71
CA GLN A 140 -8.25 16.48 -8.94
C GLN A 140 -7.40 17.73 -9.12
N GLY A 141 -6.14 17.62 -8.74
CA GLY A 141 -5.11 18.59 -9.00
C GLY A 141 -3.89 17.81 -9.43
N ILE A 142 -3.36 18.12 -10.60
CA ILE A 142 -2.04 17.70 -11.02
C ILE A 142 -1.08 18.13 -9.90
N GLY A 143 -0.48 17.18 -9.21
CA GLY A 143 0.38 17.44 -8.06
C GLY A 143 -0.31 17.30 -6.69
N SER A 144 -1.46 16.67 -6.60
CA SER A 144 -2.08 16.38 -5.31
C SER A 144 -1.24 15.37 -4.53
N ARG A 145 -0.52 15.88 -3.57
CA ARG A 145 -0.10 15.10 -2.42
C ARG A 145 -1.37 14.70 -1.68
N VAL A 146 -1.60 13.45 -1.64
CA VAL A 146 -2.63 12.89 -0.79
C VAL A 146 -1.98 12.30 0.44
#